data_27d6a0781a2ae3510299a1607cd575e3
#
_entry.id   27d6a0781a2ae3510299a1607cd575e3
#
_cell.length_a   1.000
_cell.length_b   1.000
_cell.length_c   1.000
_cell.angle_alpha   90.00
_cell.angle_beta   90.00
_cell.angle_gamma   90.00
#
_symmetry.space_group_name_H-M   'P 1'
#
loop_
_entity.id
_entity.type
_entity.pdbx_description
1 polymer ?
#
loop_
_entity_poly.entity_id
_entity_poly.type
_entity_poly.pdbx_seq_one_letter_code
_entity_poly.pdbx_strand_id
1 'polypeptide(L)'
;MINIRASAASRSDWSAWFAVEEVEAGTWLVGEPGHVNCFLVEGTERAVLIDTGLGLADVAAAAAALTDRPVLVVNTHSHSDHRGGNWRFAEVAAHPLAAGTLTQPVADADLADYLKVAREQLAAYERTKEGDDRFFHLFTSTTRPRPLPGDADRWRVPAGPAPRPLADGERISLGARELTVLYTPGHSPDSLCLLDERAGLLFAGDTLITGDFWAHTPHTEIEVFAATLRKLADELAGQLTAIYPAHTLRYRARPAFLRAAADAFEAIVDGTSAGTPGTDLLLRPALRHEFAEFTVLRPV
;
A
#
# COMPACT_ATOMS: atom_id res chain seq x y z
N MET A 1 -31.35 -7.85 7.39
CA MET A 1 -31.01 -7.87 5.95
C MET A 1 -31.42 -6.52 5.36
N ILE A 2 -30.48 -5.60 5.26
CA ILE A 2 -30.69 -4.32 4.57
C ILE A 2 -29.95 -4.41 3.25
N ASN A 3 -30.71 -4.60 2.19
CA ASN A 3 -30.21 -4.66 0.82
C ASN A 3 -29.94 -3.22 0.35
N ILE A 4 -28.71 -2.74 0.46
CA ILE A 4 -28.31 -1.45 -0.12
C ILE A 4 -28.06 -1.70 -1.60
N ARG A 5 -29.08 -1.48 -2.43
CA ARG A 5 -28.88 -1.35 -3.89
C ARG A 5 -28.07 -0.06 -4.13
N ALA A 6 -26.80 -0.20 -4.47
CA ALA A 6 -26.00 0.91 -4.99
C ALA A 6 -26.67 1.47 -6.25
N SER A 7 -26.88 2.78 -6.29
CA SER A 7 -27.50 3.45 -7.41
C SER A 7 -26.58 3.39 -8.64
N ALA A 8 -27.16 3.25 -9.83
CA ALA A 8 -26.44 3.11 -11.10
C ALA A 8 -25.54 4.31 -11.50
N ALA A 9 -25.61 5.41 -10.77
CA ALA A 9 -24.79 6.62 -11.03
C ALA A 9 -23.34 6.51 -10.52
N SER A 10 -22.98 5.54 -9.64
CA SER A 10 -21.64 5.44 -9.06
C SER A 10 -20.69 4.50 -9.81
N ARG A 11 -21.16 3.71 -10.76
CA ARG A 11 -20.35 2.68 -11.43
C ARG A 11 -19.33 3.23 -12.44
N SER A 12 -19.49 4.46 -12.92
CA SER A 12 -18.57 5.04 -13.91
C SER A 12 -17.37 5.75 -13.31
N ASP A 13 -17.39 6.09 -12.01
CA ASP A 13 -16.44 7.02 -11.41
C ASP A 13 -15.17 6.31 -10.91
N TRP A 14 -15.29 5.13 -10.29
CA TRP A 14 -14.13 4.42 -9.77
C TRP A 14 -13.20 3.89 -10.89
N SER A 15 -13.73 3.48 -12.03
CA SER A 15 -12.94 2.93 -13.14
C SER A 15 -12.04 3.98 -13.82
N ALA A 16 -12.36 5.26 -13.67
CA ALA A 16 -11.50 6.35 -14.13
C ALA A 16 -10.30 6.55 -13.19
N TRP A 17 -10.44 6.19 -11.91
CA TRP A 17 -9.41 6.37 -10.89
C TRP A 17 -8.56 5.11 -10.66
N PHE A 18 -9.18 3.95 -10.42
CA PHE A 18 -8.45 2.72 -10.15
C PHE A 18 -7.94 2.05 -11.43
N ALA A 19 -6.68 1.62 -11.41
CA ALA A 19 -6.17 0.62 -12.34
C ALA A 19 -6.44 -0.77 -11.75
N VAL A 20 -7.16 -1.61 -12.50
CA VAL A 20 -7.51 -2.96 -12.06
C VAL A 20 -6.88 -3.97 -13.00
N GLU A 21 -6.13 -4.92 -12.44
CA GLU A 21 -5.45 -5.97 -13.18
C GLU A 21 -5.43 -7.27 -12.36
N GLU A 22 -5.77 -8.40 -12.96
CA GLU A 22 -5.56 -9.70 -12.32
C GLU A 22 -4.08 -10.05 -12.41
N VAL A 23 -3.37 -9.99 -11.28
CA VAL A 23 -1.92 -10.17 -11.21
C VAL A 23 -1.50 -11.62 -10.96
N GLU A 24 -2.36 -12.38 -10.32
CA GLU A 24 -2.28 -13.84 -10.13
C GLU A 24 -3.71 -14.39 -10.06
N ALA A 25 -3.91 -15.68 -10.27
CA ALA A 25 -5.25 -16.29 -10.22
C ALA A 25 -6.00 -15.93 -8.92
N GLY A 26 -7.14 -15.25 -9.04
CA GLY A 26 -7.94 -14.77 -7.93
C GLY A 26 -7.25 -13.70 -7.08
N THR A 27 -6.31 -12.96 -7.65
CA THR A 27 -5.63 -11.84 -7.00
C THR A 27 -5.58 -10.66 -7.95
N TRP A 28 -6.18 -9.55 -7.56
CA TRP A 28 -6.23 -8.34 -8.35
C TRP A 28 -5.48 -7.20 -7.70
N LEU A 29 -4.70 -6.47 -8.49
CA LEU A 29 -4.32 -5.11 -8.18
C LEU A 29 -5.57 -4.22 -8.29
N VAL A 30 -5.82 -3.42 -7.27
CA VAL A 30 -6.77 -2.30 -7.28
C VAL A 30 -5.93 -1.06 -6.94
N GLY A 31 -5.17 -0.60 -7.93
CA GLY A 31 -4.16 0.43 -7.74
C GLY A 31 -4.71 1.83 -7.99
N GLU A 32 -4.23 2.79 -7.23
CA GLU A 32 -4.35 4.23 -7.49
C GLU A 32 -3.05 4.69 -8.15
N PRO A 33 -2.97 4.79 -9.50
CA PRO A 33 -1.71 4.94 -10.22
C PRO A 33 -0.93 6.19 -9.81
N GLY A 34 0.30 5.98 -9.33
CA GLY A 34 1.16 7.02 -8.79
C GLY A 34 0.96 7.28 -7.29
N HIS A 35 0.07 6.54 -6.64
CA HIS A 35 -0.26 6.68 -5.21
C HIS A 35 -0.09 5.35 -4.46
N VAL A 36 -1.15 4.54 -4.36
CA VAL A 36 -1.19 3.33 -3.54
C VAL A 36 -1.66 2.12 -4.35
N ASN A 37 -1.08 0.97 -4.06
CA ASN A 37 -1.48 -0.32 -4.58
C ASN A 37 -2.25 -1.10 -3.50
N CYS A 38 -3.55 -1.24 -3.67
CA CYS A 38 -4.36 -2.17 -2.90
C CYS A 38 -4.48 -3.51 -3.65
N PHE A 39 -4.71 -4.59 -2.92
CA PHE A 39 -4.85 -5.91 -3.53
C PHE A 39 -6.10 -6.62 -3.04
N LEU A 40 -6.91 -7.13 -3.97
CA LEU A 40 -8.04 -8.00 -3.65
C LEU A 40 -7.61 -9.45 -3.83
N VAL A 41 -7.73 -10.25 -2.79
CA VAL A 41 -7.41 -11.70 -2.77
C VAL A 41 -8.70 -12.46 -2.54
N GLU A 42 -9.14 -13.22 -3.54
CA GLU A 42 -10.37 -13.98 -3.48
C GLU A 42 -10.12 -15.45 -3.12
N GLY A 43 -10.98 -15.97 -2.28
CA GLY A 43 -11.13 -17.40 -2.02
C GLY A 43 -12.51 -17.91 -2.37
N THR A 44 -12.84 -19.13 -1.95
CA THR A 44 -14.16 -19.73 -2.26
C THR A 44 -15.30 -19.25 -1.39
N GLU A 45 -15.02 -18.70 -0.20
CA GLU A 45 -16.02 -18.27 0.78
C GLU A 45 -16.06 -16.77 1.00
N ARG A 46 -14.91 -16.11 0.96
CA ARG A 46 -14.75 -14.67 1.13
C ARG A 46 -13.56 -14.15 0.37
N ALA A 47 -13.44 -12.82 0.29
CA ALA A 47 -12.26 -12.13 -0.20
C ALA A 47 -11.65 -11.24 0.89
N VAL A 48 -10.36 -10.96 0.77
CA VAL A 48 -9.66 -9.92 1.54
C VAL A 48 -9.29 -8.79 0.59
N LEU A 49 -9.64 -7.56 0.97
CA LEU A 49 -9.07 -6.36 0.36
C LEU A 49 -7.96 -5.85 1.28
N ILE A 50 -6.73 -5.86 0.78
CA ILE A 50 -5.54 -5.42 1.48
C ILE A 50 -5.37 -3.94 1.20
N ASP A 51 -5.57 -3.12 2.23
CA ASP A 51 -5.68 -1.66 2.21
C ASP A 51 -6.85 -1.13 1.37
N THR A 52 -7.15 0.15 1.52
CA THR A 52 -8.30 0.81 0.88
C THR A 52 -7.95 2.11 0.20
N GLY A 53 -6.65 2.39 0.04
CA GLY A 53 -6.14 3.55 -0.68
C GLY A 53 -6.46 4.89 -0.02
N LEU A 54 -6.40 5.93 -0.82
CA LEU A 54 -6.65 7.32 -0.42
C LEU A 54 -8.12 7.59 -0.08
N GLY A 55 -9.06 6.82 -0.63
CA GLY A 55 -10.48 7.09 -0.49
C GLY A 55 -11.01 8.22 -1.37
N LEU A 56 -10.25 8.62 -2.38
CA LEU A 56 -10.67 9.61 -3.40
C LEU A 56 -11.78 9.07 -4.29
N ALA A 57 -11.79 7.76 -4.56
CA ALA A 57 -12.86 7.10 -5.30
C ALA A 57 -13.45 5.93 -4.51
N ASP A 58 -14.49 5.32 -5.02
CA ASP A 58 -15.22 4.25 -4.33
C ASP A 58 -14.54 2.88 -4.52
N VAL A 59 -13.59 2.56 -3.63
CA VAL A 59 -12.90 1.27 -3.62
C VAL A 59 -13.83 0.09 -3.30
N ALA A 60 -14.93 0.33 -2.57
CA ALA A 60 -15.91 -0.73 -2.30
C ALA A 60 -16.70 -1.10 -3.57
N ALA A 61 -17.01 -0.11 -4.41
CA ALA A 61 -17.60 -0.37 -5.72
C ALA A 61 -16.61 -1.10 -6.67
N ALA A 62 -15.33 -0.77 -6.60
CA ALA A 62 -14.28 -1.47 -7.35
C ALA A 62 -14.18 -2.94 -6.90
N ALA A 63 -14.11 -3.19 -5.59
CA ALA A 63 -14.07 -4.53 -5.03
C ALA A 63 -15.33 -5.35 -5.40
N ALA A 64 -16.53 -4.76 -5.30
CA ALA A 64 -17.79 -5.41 -5.66
C ALA A 64 -17.93 -5.71 -7.17
N ALA A 65 -17.15 -5.07 -8.03
CA ALA A 65 -17.08 -5.41 -9.45
C ALA A 65 -16.18 -6.63 -9.73
N LEU A 66 -15.32 -7.00 -8.80
CA LEU A 66 -14.35 -8.09 -8.94
C LEU A 66 -14.81 -9.38 -8.26
N THR A 67 -15.60 -9.28 -7.20
CA THR A 67 -16.07 -10.45 -6.43
C THR A 67 -17.48 -10.25 -5.89
N ASP A 68 -18.28 -11.33 -5.88
CA ASP A 68 -19.57 -11.40 -5.18
C ASP A 68 -19.42 -11.93 -3.73
N ARG A 69 -18.20 -12.21 -3.29
CA ARG A 69 -17.93 -12.73 -1.94
C ARG A 69 -17.96 -11.62 -0.89
N PRO A 70 -18.27 -11.95 0.36
CA PRO A 70 -18.07 -11.01 1.48
C PRO A 70 -16.60 -10.56 1.53
N VAL A 71 -16.38 -9.25 1.64
CA VAL A 71 -15.03 -8.66 1.68
C VAL A 71 -14.69 -8.29 3.12
N LEU A 72 -13.55 -8.82 3.61
CA LEU A 72 -12.86 -8.34 4.79
C LEU A 72 -11.76 -7.37 4.34
N VAL A 73 -11.73 -6.15 4.86
CA VAL A 73 -10.58 -5.27 4.71
C VAL A 73 -9.51 -5.65 5.73
N VAL A 74 -8.27 -5.75 5.28
CA VAL A 74 -7.11 -5.86 6.17
C VAL A 74 -6.19 -4.68 5.89
N ASN A 75 -6.02 -3.78 6.87
CA ASN A 75 -5.03 -2.73 6.75
C ASN A 75 -3.66 -3.25 7.13
N THR A 76 -2.68 -3.00 6.26
CA THR A 76 -1.27 -3.29 6.52
C THR A 76 -0.74 -2.41 7.65
N HIS A 77 -1.19 -1.16 7.74
CA HIS A 77 -0.92 -0.21 8.82
C HIS A 77 -1.91 0.97 8.76
N SER A 78 -1.77 1.95 9.65
CA SER A 78 -2.78 2.99 9.87
C SER A 78 -2.50 4.33 9.17
N HIS A 79 -1.52 4.45 8.28
CA HIS A 79 -1.31 5.69 7.53
C HIS A 79 -2.52 6.02 6.65
N SER A 80 -2.71 7.31 6.38
CA SER A 80 -3.93 7.84 5.79
C SER A 80 -4.23 7.31 4.39
N ASP A 81 -3.21 7.03 3.62
CA ASP A 81 -3.28 6.53 2.25
C ASP A 81 -3.55 5.01 2.14
N HIS A 82 -3.59 4.30 3.27
CA HIS A 82 -3.95 2.87 3.33
C HIS A 82 -5.37 2.64 3.85
N ARG A 83 -6.01 3.64 4.45
CA ARG A 83 -7.29 3.49 5.15
C ARG A 83 -8.42 4.38 4.64
N GLY A 84 -8.18 5.11 3.56
CA GLY A 84 -9.10 6.14 3.07
C GLY A 84 -10.50 5.65 2.72
N GLY A 85 -10.63 4.39 2.31
CA GLY A 85 -11.90 3.75 2.00
C GLY A 85 -12.51 2.89 3.10
N ASN A 86 -11.88 2.75 4.29
CA ASN A 86 -12.32 1.84 5.37
C ASN A 86 -13.78 2.04 5.78
N TRP A 87 -14.25 3.28 5.86
CA TRP A 87 -15.59 3.64 6.26
C TRP A 87 -16.71 3.09 5.35
N ARG A 88 -16.34 2.58 4.17
CA ARG A 88 -17.27 1.95 3.21
C ARG A 88 -17.50 0.46 3.47
N PHE A 89 -16.74 -0.14 4.38
CA PHE A 89 -16.80 -1.56 4.68
C PHE A 89 -17.33 -1.82 6.08
N ALA A 90 -18.03 -2.92 6.26
CA ALA A 90 -18.55 -3.33 7.56
C ALA A 90 -17.50 -4.06 8.41
N GLU A 91 -16.54 -4.75 7.75
CA GLU A 91 -15.52 -5.55 8.42
C GLU A 91 -14.12 -5.03 8.03
N VAL A 92 -13.41 -4.54 9.05
CA VAL A 92 -12.00 -4.13 8.95
C VAL A 92 -11.19 -4.89 9.98
N ALA A 93 -9.99 -5.32 9.66
CA ALA A 93 -9.05 -5.95 10.58
C ALA A 93 -7.67 -5.29 10.44
N ALA A 94 -6.93 -5.20 11.52
CA ALA A 94 -5.61 -4.59 11.56
C ALA A 94 -4.85 -5.01 12.83
N HIS A 95 -3.57 -4.66 12.89
CA HIS A 95 -2.80 -4.80 14.15
C HIS A 95 -3.48 -4.00 15.29
N PRO A 96 -3.49 -4.48 16.55
CA PRO A 96 -4.13 -3.79 17.66
C PRO A 96 -3.70 -2.32 17.85
N LEU A 97 -2.43 -2.01 17.56
CA LEU A 97 -1.90 -0.64 17.66
C LEU A 97 -2.53 0.34 16.65
N ALA A 98 -3.08 -0.15 15.55
CA ALA A 98 -3.77 0.65 14.55
C ALA A 98 -5.14 1.17 15.00
N ALA A 99 -5.78 0.52 15.99
CA ALA A 99 -7.19 0.72 16.32
C ALA A 99 -7.52 2.18 16.68
N GLY A 100 -6.64 2.85 17.43
CA GLY A 100 -6.82 4.25 17.81
C GLY A 100 -6.87 5.19 16.61
N THR A 101 -5.98 4.99 15.63
CA THR A 101 -5.89 5.83 14.42
C THR A 101 -7.00 5.51 13.43
N LEU A 102 -7.31 4.22 13.20
CA LEU A 102 -8.34 3.81 12.22
C LEU A 102 -9.75 4.28 12.57
N THR A 103 -10.03 4.49 13.85
CA THR A 103 -11.33 4.98 14.36
C THR A 103 -11.41 6.51 14.41
N GLN A 104 -10.43 7.24 13.91
CA GLN A 104 -10.44 8.70 13.79
C GLN A 104 -10.52 9.12 12.32
N PRO A 105 -11.15 10.26 12.00
CA PRO A 105 -11.04 10.82 10.65
C PRO A 105 -9.58 11.26 10.38
N VAL A 106 -9.21 11.37 9.11
CA VAL A 106 -7.96 12.06 8.73
C VAL A 106 -8.20 13.58 8.82
N ALA A 107 -7.21 14.31 9.32
CA ALA A 107 -7.31 15.77 9.42
C ALA A 107 -7.39 16.40 8.01
N ASP A 108 -8.29 17.37 7.85
CA ASP A 108 -8.47 18.07 6.56
C ASP A 108 -7.18 18.76 6.08
N ALA A 109 -6.33 19.21 7.01
CA ALA A 109 -5.04 19.82 6.67
C ALA A 109 -4.09 18.83 6.00
N ASP A 110 -4.00 17.60 6.51
CA ASP A 110 -3.14 16.55 5.94
C ASP A 110 -3.60 16.16 4.54
N LEU A 111 -4.94 16.07 4.33
CA LEU A 111 -5.52 15.81 3.03
C LEU A 111 -5.25 16.95 2.04
N ALA A 112 -5.32 18.20 2.48
CA ALA A 112 -5.04 19.37 1.64
C ALA A 112 -3.55 19.43 1.22
N ASP A 113 -2.64 19.13 2.14
CA ASP A 113 -1.20 19.06 1.86
C ASP A 113 -0.89 17.95 0.87
N TYR A 114 -1.49 16.77 1.04
CA TYR A 114 -1.35 15.66 0.08
C TYR A 114 -1.84 16.05 -1.32
N LEU A 115 -3.05 16.64 -1.43
CA LEU A 115 -3.61 17.07 -2.72
C LEU A 115 -2.74 18.11 -3.43
N LYS A 116 -2.12 19.02 -2.67
CA LYS A 116 -1.20 20.01 -3.22
C LYS A 116 -0.04 19.31 -3.92
N VAL A 117 0.63 18.40 -3.23
CA VAL A 117 1.78 17.64 -3.80
C VAL A 117 1.33 16.77 -4.97
N ALA A 118 0.21 16.06 -4.85
CA ALA A 118 -0.33 15.24 -5.93
C ALA A 118 -0.59 16.04 -7.21
N ARG A 119 -1.13 17.27 -7.09
CA ARG A 119 -1.33 18.18 -8.22
C ARG A 119 -0.01 18.64 -8.86
N GLU A 120 0.99 18.97 -8.04
CA GLU A 120 2.32 19.36 -8.53
C GLU A 120 2.98 18.21 -9.29
N GLN A 121 2.92 16.98 -8.78
CA GLN A 121 3.47 15.79 -9.43
C GLN A 121 2.71 15.46 -10.73
N LEU A 122 1.38 15.54 -10.72
CA LEU A 122 0.57 15.34 -11.92
C LEU A 122 0.89 16.39 -12.99
N ALA A 123 1.04 17.66 -12.62
CA ALA A 123 1.45 18.73 -13.54
C ALA A 123 2.87 18.51 -14.09
N ALA A 124 3.78 17.95 -13.30
CA ALA A 124 5.11 17.57 -13.76
C ALA A 124 5.05 16.44 -14.78
N TYR A 125 4.25 15.40 -14.51
CA TYR A 125 4.03 14.29 -15.45
C TYR A 125 3.41 14.77 -16.77
N GLU A 126 2.37 15.58 -16.74
CA GLU A 126 1.71 16.09 -17.96
C GLU A 126 2.68 16.86 -18.89
N ARG A 127 3.71 17.53 -18.33
CA ARG A 127 4.77 18.18 -19.13
C ARG A 127 5.68 17.20 -19.87
N THR A 128 5.83 15.98 -19.38
CA THR A 128 6.72 14.95 -19.93
C THR A 128 6.00 13.84 -20.68
N LYS A 129 4.67 13.79 -20.55
CA LYS A 129 3.79 12.73 -21.05
C LYS A 129 3.96 12.46 -22.55
N GLU A 130 4.06 13.50 -23.38
CA GLU A 130 4.24 13.34 -24.83
C GLU A 130 5.57 12.63 -25.16
N GLY A 131 6.65 12.94 -24.41
CA GLY A 131 7.93 12.26 -24.54
C GLY A 131 7.87 10.80 -24.08
N ASP A 132 7.11 10.53 -22.99
CA ASP A 132 6.89 9.17 -22.52
C ASP A 132 6.09 8.36 -23.54
N ASP A 133 4.98 8.89 -24.06
CA ASP A 133 4.13 8.22 -25.03
C ASP A 133 4.85 7.90 -26.35
N ARG A 134 5.82 8.72 -26.75
CA ARG A 134 6.52 8.58 -28.04
C ARG A 134 7.83 7.81 -27.98
N PHE A 135 8.55 7.88 -26.85
CA PHE A 135 9.95 7.43 -26.80
C PHE A 135 10.26 6.52 -25.64
N PHE A 136 9.82 6.87 -24.41
CA PHE A 136 10.34 6.20 -23.22
C PHE A 136 9.49 5.02 -22.78
N HIS A 137 8.15 5.13 -22.91
CA HIS A 137 7.19 4.09 -22.51
C HIS A 137 7.42 3.60 -21.07
N LEU A 138 7.71 4.54 -20.14
CA LEU A 138 7.98 4.24 -18.74
C LEU A 138 6.72 3.81 -17.98
N PHE A 139 5.56 4.35 -18.40
CA PHE A 139 4.28 4.08 -17.77
C PHE A 139 3.42 3.13 -18.60
N THR A 140 2.87 2.13 -17.95
CA THR A 140 1.87 1.23 -18.52
C THR A 140 0.45 1.78 -18.30
N SER A 141 -0.58 1.10 -18.81
CA SER A 141 -1.97 1.42 -18.51
C SER A 141 -2.30 1.33 -17.01
N THR A 142 -1.56 0.48 -16.28
CA THR A 142 -1.74 0.24 -14.85
C THR A 142 -1.00 1.26 -13.98
N THR A 143 0.14 1.77 -14.44
CA THR A 143 1.01 2.64 -13.63
C THR A 143 0.96 4.11 -14.04
N ARG A 144 0.34 4.44 -15.18
CA ARG A 144 0.23 5.82 -15.67
C ARG A 144 -0.58 6.68 -14.71
N PRO A 145 -0.02 7.81 -14.22
CA PRO A 145 -0.77 8.74 -13.37
C PRO A 145 -2.09 9.16 -14.00
N ARG A 146 -3.13 9.24 -13.20
CA ARG A 146 -4.48 9.61 -13.63
C ARG A 146 -4.88 10.97 -13.09
N PRO A 147 -5.71 11.73 -13.81
CA PRO A 147 -6.26 12.96 -13.27
C PRO A 147 -6.99 12.72 -11.95
N LEU A 148 -6.83 13.62 -11.00
CA LEU A 148 -7.61 13.58 -9.76
C LEU A 148 -9.12 13.65 -10.09
N PRO A 149 -9.99 12.96 -9.31
CA PRO A 149 -11.43 13.09 -9.45
C PRO A 149 -11.89 14.55 -9.40
N GLY A 150 -12.93 14.90 -10.15
CA GLY A 150 -13.38 16.29 -10.28
C GLY A 150 -13.87 16.95 -8.99
N ASP A 151 -14.18 16.16 -7.97
CA ASP A 151 -14.58 16.57 -6.63
C ASP A 151 -13.49 16.40 -5.57
N ALA A 152 -12.22 16.19 -5.98
CA ALA A 152 -11.09 15.99 -5.06
C ALA A 152 -10.95 17.11 -4.01
N ASP A 153 -11.38 18.35 -4.28
CA ASP A 153 -11.42 19.43 -3.30
C ASP A 153 -12.38 19.18 -2.11
N ARG A 154 -13.29 18.23 -2.27
CA ARG A 154 -14.22 17.77 -1.23
C ARG A 154 -13.77 16.49 -0.55
N TRP A 155 -12.58 16.03 -0.87
CA TRP A 155 -12.05 14.80 -0.30
C TRP A 155 -12.06 14.85 1.23
N ARG A 156 -12.61 13.80 1.81
CA ARG A 156 -12.70 13.59 3.26
C ARG A 156 -12.48 12.10 3.52
N VAL A 157 -11.77 11.80 4.58
CA VAL A 157 -11.60 10.43 5.08
C VAL A 157 -12.25 10.35 6.46
N PRO A 158 -13.50 9.89 6.53
CA PRO A 158 -14.20 9.71 7.81
C PRO A 158 -13.53 8.63 8.65
N ALA A 159 -13.90 8.57 9.93
CA ALA A 159 -13.54 7.47 10.81
C ALA A 159 -14.02 6.13 10.22
N GLY A 160 -13.14 5.14 10.23
CA GLY A 160 -13.50 3.76 9.90
C GLY A 160 -14.20 3.05 11.06
N PRO A 161 -14.76 1.84 10.84
CA PRO A 161 -15.24 0.99 11.90
C PRO A 161 -14.10 0.55 12.80
N ALA A 162 -14.42 0.17 14.06
CA ALA A 162 -13.43 -0.42 14.96
C ALA A 162 -12.87 -1.71 14.34
N PRO A 163 -11.54 -1.81 14.15
CA PRO A 163 -10.97 -2.98 13.49
C PRO A 163 -10.97 -4.19 14.41
N ARG A 164 -11.20 -5.37 13.84
CA ARG A 164 -10.89 -6.64 14.50
C ARG A 164 -9.37 -6.74 14.67
N PRO A 165 -8.87 -7.03 15.88
CA PRO A 165 -7.44 -7.18 16.09
C PRO A 165 -6.91 -8.41 15.36
N LEU A 166 -5.72 -8.29 14.77
CA LEU A 166 -4.95 -9.36 14.15
C LEU A 166 -3.70 -9.63 14.97
N ALA A 167 -3.38 -10.90 15.14
CA ALA A 167 -2.15 -11.35 15.81
C ALA A 167 -1.12 -11.86 14.80
N ASP A 168 0.17 -11.80 15.18
CA ASP A 168 1.25 -12.43 14.40
C ASP A 168 1.01 -13.93 14.29
N GLY A 169 1.17 -14.48 13.07
CA GLY A 169 0.90 -15.88 12.75
C GLY A 169 -0.59 -16.23 12.63
N GLU A 170 -1.51 -15.28 12.81
CA GLU A 170 -2.94 -15.55 12.60
C GLU A 170 -3.23 -15.90 11.15
N ARG A 171 -4.09 -16.90 10.95
CA ARG A 171 -4.52 -17.35 9.63
C ARG A 171 -5.90 -16.84 9.31
N ILE A 172 -6.03 -16.13 8.20
CA ILE A 172 -7.29 -15.62 7.66
C ILE A 172 -7.76 -16.58 6.58
N SER A 173 -8.75 -17.43 6.91
CA SER A 173 -9.32 -18.35 5.93
C SER A 173 -10.23 -17.64 4.94
N LEU A 174 -10.05 -17.94 3.67
CA LEU A 174 -10.89 -17.51 2.55
C LEU A 174 -11.66 -18.69 1.93
N GLY A 175 -11.71 -19.83 2.64
CA GLY A 175 -12.16 -21.13 2.16
C GLY A 175 -11.00 -21.96 1.62
N ALA A 176 -10.91 -22.18 0.32
CA ALA A 176 -9.81 -22.97 -0.28
C ALA A 176 -8.45 -22.23 -0.30
N ARG A 177 -8.38 -21.00 0.16
CA ARG A 177 -7.20 -20.14 0.25
C ARG A 177 -7.07 -19.56 1.65
N GLU A 178 -5.86 -19.26 2.07
CA GLU A 178 -5.57 -18.73 3.40
C GLU A 178 -4.46 -17.70 3.31
N LEU A 179 -4.53 -16.65 4.13
CA LEU A 179 -3.48 -15.65 4.29
C LEU A 179 -2.97 -15.69 5.72
N THR A 180 -1.66 -15.77 5.90
CA THR A 180 -0.99 -15.69 7.20
C THR A 180 -0.60 -14.25 7.48
N VAL A 181 -0.95 -13.74 8.64
CA VAL A 181 -0.57 -12.40 9.14
C VAL A 181 0.85 -12.47 9.66
N LEU A 182 1.72 -11.60 9.19
CA LEU A 182 3.07 -11.42 9.70
C LEU A 182 3.19 -10.03 10.33
N TYR A 183 3.54 -9.96 11.60
CA TYR A 183 3.81 -8.68 12.27
C TYR A 183 5.19 -8.17 11.86
N THR A 184 5.22 -7.01 11.23
CA THR A 184 6.41 -6.46 10.56
C THR A 184 6.67 -4.99 10.95
N PRO A 185 6.90 -4.70 12.25
CA PRO A 185 7.15 -3.34 12.72
C PRO A 185 8.42 -2.77 12.11
N GLY A 186 8.47 -1.44 11.97
CA GLY A 186 9.65 -0.74 11.45
C GLY A 186 9.26 0.51 10.68
N HIS A 187 8.54 0.38 9.57
CA HIS A 187 7.94 1.52 8.87
C HIS A 187 6.95 2.25 9.80
N SER A 188 6.10 1.50 10.47
CA SER A 188 5.26 1.96 11.59
C SER A 188 5.15 0.84 12.64
N PRO A 189 4.78 1.18 13.89
CA PRO A 189 4.65 0.18 14.96
C PRO A 189 3.55 -0.85 14.74
N ASP A 190 2.57 -0.55 13.89
CA ASP A 190 1.40 -1.36 13.59
C ASP A 190 1.47 -2.08 12.24
N SER A 191 2.64 -2.07 11.60
CA SER A 191 2.82 -2.66 10.26
C SER A 191 2.64 -4.17 10.26
N LEU A 192 1.92 -4.65 9.24
CA LEU A 192 1.68 -6.06 8.91
C LEU A 192 2.02 -6.35 7.46
N CYS A 193 2.49 -7.57 7.20
CA CYS A 193 2.42 -8.20 5.88
C CYS A 193 1.40 -9.33 5.88
N LEU A 194 0.91 -9.70 4.70
CA LEU A 194 0.08 -10.89 4.52
C LEU A 194 0.78 -11.85 3.57
N LEU A 195 0.87 -13.12 3.96
CA LEU A 195 1.53 -14.16 3.20
C LEU A 195 0.50 -15.21 2.73
N ASP A 196 0.40 -15.42 1.43
CA ASP A 196 -0.19 -16.61 0.85
C ASP A 196 0.92 -17.67 0.74
N GLU A 197 1.03 -18.52 1.74
CA GLU A 197 2.08 -19.54 1.81
C GLU A 197 2.02 -20.52 0.62
N ARG A 198 0.82 -20.87 0.17
CA ARG A 198 0.62 -21.83 -0.92
C ARG A 198 1.06 -21.28 -2.27
N ALA A 199 0.80 -20.02 -2.53
CA ALA A 199 1.17 -19.35 -3.78
C ALA A 199 2.56 -18.68 -3.71
N GLY A 200 3.11 -18.54 -2.51
CA GLY A 200 4.37 -17.83 -2.27
C GLY A 200 4.25 -16.31 -2.51
N LEU A 201 3.09 -15.71 -2.21
CA LEU A 201 2.85 -14.28 -2.45
C LEU A 201 2.91 -13.51 -1.14
N LEU A 202 3.78 -12.51 -1.07
CA LEU A 202 3.89 -11.60 0.06
C LEU A 202 3.29 -10.23 -0.29
N PHE A 203 2.19 -9.86 0.37
CA PHE A 203 1.63 -8.50 0.33
C PHE A 203 2.26 -7.69 1.44
N ALA A 204 3.14 -6.78 1.05
CA ALA A 204 4.13 -6.23 1.97
C ALA A 204 3.76 -4.87 2.58
N GLY A 205 2.65 -4.24 2.14
CA GLY A 205 2.37 -2.86 2.56
C GLY A 205 3.59 -1.96 2.31
N ASP A 206 3.96 -1.20 3.32
CA ASP A 206 5.12 -0.32 3.31
C ASP A 206 6.36 -0.94 3.99
N THR A 207 6.25 -2.19 4.42
CA THR A 207 7.43 -2.95 4.90
C THR A 207 8.45 -3.17 3.77
N LEU A 208 7.98 -3.30 2.52
CA LEU A 208 8.83 -3.36 1.33
C LEU A 208 8.29 -2.43 0.25
N ILE A 209 9.13 -1.50 -0.21
CA ILE A 209 8.78 -0.51 -1.23
C ILE A 209 9.85 -0.51 -2.33
N THR A 210 9.45 -0.64 -3.59
CA THR A 210 10.38 -0.67 -4.73
C THR A 210 10.86 0.72 -5.20
N GLY A 211 10.66 1.73 -4.40
CA GLY A 211 11.08 3.12 -4.58
C GLY A 211 11.77 3.66 -3.33
N ASP A 212 11.30 4.79 -2.83
CA ASP A 212 11.83 5.38 -1.60
C ASP A 212 11.17 4.72 -0.37
N PHE A 213 11.95 4.00 0.44
CA PHE A 213 11.52 3.56 1.77
C PHE A 213 11.43 4.76 2.71
N TRP A 214 10.27 4.98 3.27
CA TRP A 214 10.04 6.06 4.23
C TRP A 214 10.39 5.61 5.64
N ALA A 215 11.69 5.70 5.98
CA ALA A 215 12.23 5.39 7.31
C ALA A 215 12.58 6.68 8.09
N HIS A 216 11.81 7.76 7.85
CA HIS A 216 12.01 9.08 8.49
C HIS A 216 10.72 9.65 9.08
N THR A 217 9.66 8.86 9.16
CA THR A 217 8.44 9.27 9.84
C THR A 217 8.65 9.23 11.36
N PRO A 218 7.87 10.00 12.16
CA PRO A 218 8.08 10.10 13.60
C PRO A 218 8.03 8.78 14.39
N HIS A 219 7.45 7.74 13.80
CA HIS A 219 7.26 6.43 14.45
C HIS A 219 8.11 5.32 13.84
N THR A 220 9.00 5.66 12.91
CA THR A 220 9.92 4.69 12.32
C THR A 220 11.13 4.47 13.23
N GLU A 221 11.41 3.22 13.51
CA GLU A 221 12.60 2.78 14.25
C GLU A 221 13.47 1.95 13.31
N ILE A 222 14.61 2.52 12.86
CA ILE A 222 15.42 1.92 11.80
C ILE A 222 16.02 0.57 12.20
N GLU A 223 16.42 0.42 13.46
CA GLU A 223 16.97 -0.83 14.01
C GLU A 223 15.90 -1.92 14.05
N VAL A 224 14.67 -1.57 14.45
CA VAL A 224 13.52 -2.49 14.44
C VAL A 224 13.19 -2.88 13.01
N PHE A 225 13.22 -1.92 12.08
CA PHE A 225 12.93 -2.16 10.68
C PHE A 225 13.97 -3.10 10.05
N ALA A 226 15.28 -2.87 10.31
CA ALA A 226 16.35 -3.75 9.84
C ALA A 226 16.17 -5.18 10.38
N ALA A 227 15.89 -5.33 11.68
CA ALA A 227 15.65 -6.64 12.30
C ALA A 227 14.43 -7.35 11.69
N THR A 228 13.34 -6.61 11.43
CA THR A 228 12.14 -7.14 10.77
C THR A 228 12.46 -7.65 9.38
N LEU A 229 13.13 -6.85 8.55
CA LEU A 229 13.50 -7.24 7.18
C LEU A 229 14.45 -8.45 7.17
N ARG A 230 15.42 -8.52 8.10
CA ARG A 230 16.32 -9.65 8.23
C ARG A 230 15.56 -10.93 8.62
N LYS A 231 14.68 -10.85 9.62
CA LYS A 231 13.82 -11.97 10.03
C LYS A 231 13.01 -12.50 8.83
N LEU A 232 12.32 -11.60 8.10
CA LEU A 232 11.54 -11.99 6.92
C LEU A 232 12.42 -12.63 5.84
N ALA A 233 13.62 -12.05 5.58
CA ALA A 233 14.54 -12.58 4.58
C ALA A 233 15.03 -14.00 4.91
N ASP A 234 15.26 -14.28 6.18
CA ASP A 234 15.73 -15.60 6.63
C ASP A 234 14.58 -16.61 6.69
N GLU A 235 13.41 -16.22 7.16
CA GLU A 235 12.25 -17.12 7.29
C GLU A 235 11.60 -17.44 5.94
N LEU A 236 11.55 -16.48 5.00
CA LEU A 236 10.86 -16.63 3.73
C LEU A 236 11.79 -16.97 2.55
N ALA A 237 13.10 -17.19 2.81
CA ALA A 237 14.06 -17.53 1.76
C ALA A 237 13.64 -18.79 1.00
N GLY A 238 13.48 -18.65 -0.32
CA GLY A 238 13.09 -19.75 -1.22
C GLY A 238 11.60 -20.13 -1.18
N GLN A 239 10.78 -19.47 -0.36
CA GLN A 239 9.34 -19.73 -0.28
C GLN A 239 8.54 -18.78 -1.16
N LEU A 240 9.07 -17.56 -1.42
CA LEU A 240 8.36 -16.54 -2.19
C LEU A 240 8.50 -16.77 -3.70
N THR A 241 7.43 -16.44 -4.43
CA THR A 241 7.38 -16.32 -5.88
C THR A 241 7.25 -14.86 -6.32
N ALA A 242 6.58 -14.03 -5.51
CA ALA A 242 6.43 -12.59 -5.74
C ALA A 242 6.20 -11.83 -4.45
N ILE A 243 6.57 -10.53 -4.48
CA ILE A 243 6.29 -9.56 -3.43
C ILE A 243 5.44 -8.45 -4.04
N TYR A 244 4.39 -8.05 -3.34
CA TYR A 244 3.44 -7.00 -3.74
C TYR A 244 3.51 -5.83 -2.77
N PRO A 245 4.32 -4.78 -3.08
CA PRO A 245 4.41 -3.56 -2.29
C PRO A 245 3.21 -2.65 -2.50
N ALA A 246 2.87 -1.86 -1.47
CA ALA A 246 1.75 -0.92 -1.56
C ALA A 246 2.09 0.36 -2.33
N HIS A 247 3.35 0.67 -2.55
CA HIS A 247 3.74 1.88 -3.28
C HIS A 247 4.61 1.59 -4.48
N THR A 248 4.71 2.63 -5.33
CA THR A 248 5.52 2.75 -6.54
C THR A 248 4.94 2.12 -7.79
N LEU A 249 5.56 2.50 -8.92
CA LEU A 249 5.18 2.03 -10.25
C LEU A 249 5.40 0.52 -10.45
N ARG A 250 6.25 -0.09 -9.61
CA ARG A 250 6.52 -1.53 -9.64
C ARG A 250 5.73 -2.22 -8.54
N TYR A 251 4.46 -2.48 -8.78
CA TYR A 251 3.56 -3.17 -7.86
C TYR A 251 3.89 -4.66 -7.65
N ARG A 252 4.94 -5.17 -8.30
CA ARG A 252 5.45 -6.53 -8.15
C ARG A 252 6.97 -6.51 -8.11
N ALA A 253 7.56 -7.11 -7.07
CA ALA A 253 8.99 -7.31 -6.92
C ALA A 253 9.34 -8.81 -6.91
N ARG A 254 10.57 -9.11 -7.30
CA ARG A 254 11.12 -10.48 -7.23
C ARG A 254 11.53 -10.81 -5.78
N PRO A 255 11.54 -12.09 -5.38
CA PRO A 255 11.89 -12.50 -4.01
C PRO A 255 13.26 -12.00 -3.52
N ALA A 256 14.25 -11.91 -4.43
CA ALA A 256 15.58 -11.40 -4.09
C ALA A 256 15.58 -9.96 -3.55
N PHE A 257 14.52 -9.17 -3.84
CA PHE A 257 14.36 -7.81 -3.35
C PHE A 257 14.30 -7.75 -1.82
N LEU A 258 13.67 -8.73 -1.16
CA LEU A 258 13.59 -8.81 0.30
C LEU A 258 14.99 -8.88 0.95
N ARG A 259 15.88 -9.72 0.40
CA ARG A 259 17.25 -9.82 0.91
C ARG A 259 18.04 -8.54 0.65
N ALA A 260 17.89 -7.96 -0.55
CA ALA A 260 18.55 -6.69 -0.86
C ALA A 260 18.11 -5.56 0.08
N ALA A 261 16.82 -5.51 0.44
CA ALA A 261 16.31 -4.54 1.42
C ALA A 261 16.88 -4.81 2.82
N ALA A 262 16.91 -6.07 3.29
CA ALA A 262 17.49 -6.43 4.58
C ALA A 262 18.98 -6.04 4.67
N ASP A 263 19.77 -6.37 3.65
CA ASP A 263 21.20 -6.03 3.61
C ASP A 263 21.44 -4.50 3.60
N ALA A 264 20.58 -3.76 2.90
CA ALA A 264 20.65 -2.30 2.85
C ALA A 264 20.35 -1.63 4.20
N PHE A 265 19.30 -2.11 4.90
CA PHE A 265 18.96 -1.57 6.21
C PHE A 265 20.01 -1.90 7.28
N GLU A 266 20.61 -3.10 7.24
CA GLU A 266 21.75 -3.42 8.08
C GLU A 266 22.95 -2.52 7.80
N ALA A 267 23.28 -2.27 6.52
CA ALA A 267 24.36 -1.36 6.15
C ALA A 267 24.15 0.07 6.65
N ILE A 268 22.88 0.50 6.78
CA ILE A 268 22.56 1.81 7.38
C ILE A 268 22.75 1.76 8.90
N VAL A 269 22.26 0.73 9.57
CA VAL A 269 22.39 0.56 11.03
C VAL A 269 23.86 0.45 11.44
N ASP A 270 24.65 -0.31 10.69
CA ASP A 270 26.09 -0.49 10.92
C ASP A 270 26.93 0.72 10.52
N GLY A 271 26.34 1.75 9.91
CA GLY A 271 27.03 2.95 9.46
C GLY A 271 27.94 2.76 8.23
N THR A 272 27.84 1.62 7.53
CA THR A 272 28.61 1.35 6.30
C THR A 272 27.98 1.98 5.06
N SER A 273 26.70 2.37 5.11
CA SER A 273 26.03 3.19 4.10
C SER A 273 26.00 4.65 4.55
N ALA A 274 26.61 5.54 3.77
CA ALA A 274 26.58 6.98 4.02
C ALA A 274 25.34 7.59 3.35
N GLY A 275 24.51 8.32 4.15
CA GLY A 275 23.39 9.10 3.62
C GLY A 275 23.86 10.43 3.04
N THR A 276 23.21 10.89 1.97
CA THR A 276 23.40 12.23 1.40
C THR A 276 22.20 13.12 1.70
N PRO A 277 22.40 14.41 2.03
CA PRO A 277 21.28 15.34 2.24
C PRO A 277 20.41 15.46 0.98
N GLY A 278 19.10 15.42 1.17
CA GLY A 278 18.11 15.54 0.11
C GLY A 278 16.73 15.79 0.67
N THR A 279 15.69 15.45 -0.10
CA THR A 279 14.29 15.58 0.32
C THR A 279 13.52 14.31 -0.01
N ASP A 280 12.40 14.13 0.69
CA ASP A 280 11.36 13.17 0.31
C ASP A 280 10.46 13.73 -0.81
N LEU A 281 9.45 12.97 -1.22
CA LEU A 281 8.47 13.36 -2.24
C LEU A 281 7.64 14.61 -1.82
N LEU A 282 7.47 14.84 -0.51
CA LEU A 282 6.77 15.99 0.03
C LEU A 282 7.70 17.19 0.25
N LEU A 283 8.92 17.15 -0.31
CA LEU A 283 9.97 18.18 -0.20
C LEU A 283 10.46 18.43 1.23
N ARG A 284 10.26 17.47 2.14
CA ARG A 284 10.77 17.56 3.51
C ARG A 284 12.22 17.06 3.55
N PRO A 285 13.09 17.69 4.36
CA PRO A 285 14.49 17.25 4.49
C PRO A 285 14.63 15.80 4.90
N ALA A 286 15.51 15.06 4.23
CA ALA A 286 15.84 13.68 4.55
C ALA A 286 17.28 13.35 4.18
N LEU A 287 17.91 12.40 4.88
CA LEU A 287 19.11 11.72 4.44
C LEU A 287 18.71 10.59 3.48
N ARG A 288 19.28 10.61 2.29
CA ARG A 288 19.02 9.62 1.23
C ARG A 288 20.15 8.61 1.19
N HIS A 289 19.84 7.34 1.46
CA HIS A 289 20.76 6.21 1.25
C HIS A 289 20.35 5.51 -0.04
N GLU A 290 21.12 5.70 -1.10
CA GLU A 290 20.80 5.18 -2.43
C GLU A 290 21.39 3.78 -2.64
N PHE A 291 20.55 2.84 -3.09
CA PHE A 291 20.89 1.49 -3.46
C PHE A 291 20.47 1.22 -4.91
N ALA A 292 20.88 0.09 -5.47
CA ALA A 292 20.69 -0.18 -6.90
C ALA A 292 19.22 -0.17 -7.37
N GLU A 293 18.28 -0.54 -6.50
CA GLU A 293 16.87 -0.68 -6.89
C GLU A 293 15.92 0.24 -6.10
N PHE A 294 16.40 0.93 -5.05
CA PHE A 294 15.59 1.74 -4.14
C PHE A 294 16.45 2.71 -3.33
N THR A 295 15.80 3.62 -2.64
CA THR A 295 16.42 4.55 -1.69
C THR A 295 15.80 4.33 -0.30
N VAL A 296 16.59 4.51 0.74
CA VAL A 296 16.08 4.58 2.12
C VAL A 296 16.22 6.01 2.63
N LEU A 297 15.07 6.60 3.03
CA LEU A 297 15.02 7.96 3.57
C LEU A 297 15.09 7.90 5.10
N ARG A 298 16.03 8.63 5.67
CA ARG A 298 16.20 8.76 7.14
C ARG A 298 16.02 10.20 7.60
N PRO A 299 15.75 10.44 8.89
CA PRO A 299 15.82 11.78 9.46
C PRO A 299 17.21 12.41 9.25
N VAL A 300 17.23 13.75 9.07
CA VAL A 300 18.48 14.57 8.97
C VAL A 300 19.14 14.68 10.32
#